data_165e0288dc86c56d5bbac5a421856fe2
#
_entry.id   165e0288dc86c56d5bbac5a421856fe2
#
_cell.length_a   1.000
_cell.length_b   1.000
_cell.length_c   1.000
_cell.angle_alpha   90.00
_cell.angle_beta   90.00
_cell.angle_gamma   90.00
#
_symmetry.space_group_name_H-M   'P 1'
#
loop_
_entity.id
_entity.type
_entity.pdbx_description
1 polymer ?
#
loop_
_entity_poly.entity_id
_entity_poly.type
_entity_poly.pdbx_seq_one_letter_code
_entity_poly.pdbx_strand_id
1 'polypeptide(L)'
;MSITVFIRYQLDPFKRAQFEEYSKRWLTIIPKCGGDLIGYFMPHEGTNNIAFALISFESLAAYEAYRARLRADQEGMANFHFAEENKFILAEERTFLRKVVL
;
A
#
# COMPACT_ATOMS: atom_id res chain seq x y z
N MET A 1 -6.62 -10.91 -17.35
CA MET A 1 -5.52 -9.90 -17.41
C MET A 1 -5.34 -9.30 -16.04
N SER A 2 -4.12 -9.35 -15.51
CA SER A 2 -3.85 -8.81 -14.18
C SER A 2 -3.59 -7.30 -14.22
N ILE A 3 -3.89 -6.66 -13.12
CA ILE A 3 -3.66 -5.23 -12.92
C ILE A 3 -2.77 -5.07 -11.70
N THR A 4 -1.76 -4.23 -11.79
CA THR A 4 -0.88 -3.92 -10.67
C THR A 4 -1.12 -2.48 -10.24
N VAL A 5 -1.47 -2.31 -8.97
CA VAL A 5 -1.61 -0.98 -8.39
C VAL A 5 -0.25 -0.54 -7.88
N PHE A 6 0.22 0.56 -8.40
CA PHE A 6 1.48 1.18 -8.00
C PHE A 6 1.16 2.39 -7.14
N ILE A 7 1.59 2.37 -5.89
CA ILE A 7 1.32 3.46 -4.95
C ILE A 7 2.62 4.17 -4.65
N ARG A 8 2.63 5.48 -4.86
CA ARG A 8 3.75 6.34 -4.49
C ARG A 8 3.33 7.17 -3.29
N TYR A 9 4.10 7.07 -2.20
CA TYR A 9 3.84 7.79 -0.96
C TYR A 9 4.87 8.90 -0.78
N GLN A 10 4.38 10.09 -0.47
CA GLN A 10 5.23 11.14 0.04
C GLN A 10 5.11 11.14 1.56
N LEU A 11 6.22 10.95 2.26
CA LEU A 11 6.25 10.78 3.70
C LEU A 11 6.77 12.02 4.40
N ASP A 12 6.38 12.16 5.67
CA ASP A 12 7.09 13.03 6.60
C ASP A 12 8.45 12.36 6.87
N PRO A 13 9.58 12.99 6.47
CA PRO A 13 10.89 12.34 6.62
C PRO A 13 11.29 12.08 8.08
N PHE A 14 10.64 12.75 9.03
CA PHE A 14 10.90 12.53 10.45
C PHE A 14 10.09 11.39 11.04
N LYS A 15 9.19 10.79 10.24
CA LYS A 15 8.29 9.73 10.68
C LYS A 15 8.42 8.47 9.83
N ARG A 16 9.58 8.24 9.22
CA ARG A 16 9.81 7.08 8.35
C ARG A 16 9.63 5.75 9.09
N ALA A 17 10.08 5.68 10.34
CA ALA A 17 9.93 4.46 11.14
C ALA A 17 8.47 4.09 11.36
N GLN A 18 7.60 5.08 11.53
CA GLN A 18 6.16 4.83 11.68
C GLN A 18 5.55 4.31 10.39
N PHE A 19 5.95 4.86 9.23
CA PHE A 19 5.49 4.34 7.95
C PHE A 19 5.98 2.91 7.74
N GLU A 20 7.21 2.59 8.13
CA GLU A 20 7.72 1.23 7.99
C GLU A 20 6.90 0.25 8.84
N GLU A 21 6.52 0.63 10.06
CA GLU A 21 5.64 -0.16 10.91
C GLU A 21 4.27 -0.36 10.25
N TYR A 22 3.70 0.70 9.69
CA TYR A 22 2.45 0.67 8.93
C TYR A 22 2.57 -0.33 7.76
N SER A 23 3.68 -0.27 7.02
CA SER A 23 3.94 -1.17 5.89
C SER A 23 4.03 -2.62 6.34
N LYS A 24 4.71 -2.89 7.46
CA LYS A 24 4.83 -4.25 8.00
C LYS A 24 3.48 -4.86 8.34
N ARG A 25 2.56 -4.07 8.87
CA ARG A 25 1.21 -4.54 9.18
C ARG A 25 0.48 -4.97 7.91
N TRP A 26 0.65 -4.24 6.82
CA TRP A 26 0.05 -4.59 5.53
C TRP A 26 0.57 -5.90 4.96
N LEU A 27 1.77 -6.34 5.31
CA LEU A 27 2.36 -7.57 4.77
C LEU A 27 1.49 -8.81 5.06
N THR A 28 0.72 -8.80 6.14
CA THR A 28 -0.21 -9.89 6.46
C THR A 28 -1.65 -9.54 6.11
N ILE A 29 -2.05 -8.29 6.26
CA ILE A 29 -3.44 -7.85 6.04
C ILE A 29 -3.82 -7.90 4.56
N ILE A 30 -2.96 -7.38 3.68
CA ILE A 30 -3.26 -7.31 2.25
C ILE A 30 -3.46 -8.70 1.64
N PRO A 31 -2.56 -9.67 1.85
CA PRO A 31 -2.81 -11.03 1.33
C PRO A 31 -4.07 -11.66 1.92
N LYS A 32 -4.34 -11.47 3.19
CA LYS A 32 -5.55 -11.99 3.83
C LYS A 32 -6.82 -11.44 3.16
N CYS A 33 -6.78 -10.21 2.70
CA CYS A 33 -7.93 -9.57 2.06
C CYS A 33 -7.97 -9.77 0.54
N GLY A 34 -7.05 -10.53 -0.03
CA GLY A 34 -7.11 -10.93 -1.44
C GLY A 34 -6.18 -10.17 -2.38
N GLY A 35 -5.28 -9.35 -1.84
CA GLY A 35 -4.29 -8.66 -2.67
C GLY A 35 -3.01 -9.50 -2.79
N ASP A 36 -2.46 -9.54 -4.00
CA ASP A 36 -1.14 -10.13 -4.24
C ASP A 36 -0.10 -9.04 -4.01
N LEU A 37 0.39 -8.95 -2.79
CA LEU A 37 1.34 -7.90 -2.41
C LEU A 37 2.73 -8.25 -2.90
N ILE A 38 3.22 -7.49 -3.87
CA ILE A 38 4.58 -7.63 -4.38
C ILE A 38 5.55 -7.08 -3.34
N GLY A 39 5.24 -5.93 -2.74
CA GLY A 39 6.02 -5.42 -1.62
C GLY A 39 5.79 -3.95 -1.33
N TYR A 40 6.31 -3.55 -0.19
CA TYR A 40 6.50 -2.17 0.20
C TYR A 40 7.99 -1.85 0.13
N PHE A 41 8.32 -0.65 -0.33
CA PHE A 41 9.71 -0.24 -0.56
C PHE A 41 9.97 1.09 0.12
N MET A 42 10.92 1.07 1.06
CA MET A 42 11.33 2.26 1.80
C MET A 42 12.45 3.00 1.06
N PRO A 43 12.59 4.33 1.25
CA PRO A 43 13.76 5.02 0.73
C PRO A 43 15.04 4.46 1.37
N HIS A 44 16.03 4.16 0.55
CA HIS A 44 17.32 3.68 1.00
C HIS A 44 18.41 4.74 0.77
N GLU A 45 18.53 5.18 -0.48
CA GLU A 45 19.38 6.30 -0.86
C GLU A 45 18.68 7.14 -1.93
N GLY A 46 19.06 8.41 -2.05
CA GLY A 46 18.39 9.35 -2.93
C GLY A 46 17.36 10.15 -2.15
N THR A 47 16.09 10.01 -2.46
CA THR A 47 15.05 10.69 -1.68
C THR A 47 14.95 10.06 -0.29
N ASN A 48 14.61 10.87 0.69
CA ASN A 48 14.42 10.39 2.06
C ASN A 48 12.95 10.29 2.47
N ASN A 49 12.04 10.63 1.56
CA ASN A 49 10.63 10.75 1.88
C ASN A 49 9.69 10.14 0.83
N ILE A 50 10.22 9.34 -0.10
CA ILE A 50 9.39 8.69 -1.11
C ILE A 50 9.45 7.18 -0.90
N ALA A 51 8.29 6.56 -0.75
CA ALA A 51 8.14 5.12 -0.61
C ALA A 51 7.16 4.60 -1.65
N PHE A 52 7.16 3.30 -1.87
CA PHE A 52 6.32 2.68 -2.89
C PHE A 52 5.69 1.40 -2.39
N ALA A 53 4.54 1.07 -2.96
CA ALA A 53 3.93 -0.25 -2.80
C ALA A 53 3.43 -0.74 -4.16
N LEU A 54 3.50 -2.04 -4.37
CA LEU A 54 3.00 -2.71 -5.56
C LEU A 54 2.11 -3.86 -5.13
N ILE A 55 0.87 -3.85 -5.62
CA ILE A 55 -0.13 -4.87 -5.27
C ILE A 55 -0.82 -5.29 -6.57
N SER A 56 -0.84 -6.58 -6.87
CA SER A 56 -1.48 -7.10 -8.08
C SER A 56 -2.83 -7.73 -7.80
N PHE A 57 -3.72 -7.64 -8.78
CA PHE A 57 -5.07 -8.19 -8.75
C PHE A 57 -5.40 -8.78 -10.12
N GLU A 58 -6.30 -9.75 -10.16
CA GLU A 58 -6.71 -10.35 -11.43
C GLU A 58 -7.46 -9.36 -12.33
N SER A 59 -8.17 -8.40 -11.73
CA SER A 59 -9.02 -7.45 -12.45
C SER A 59 -9.34 -6.24 -11.57
N LEU A 60 -9.93 -5.23 -12.17
CA LEU A 60 -10.45 -4.08 -11.39
C LEU A 60 -11.58 -4.52 -10.46
N ALA A 61 -12.41 -5.47 -10.88
CA ALA A 61 -13.47 -6.01 -10.02
C ALA A 61 -12.88 -6.70 -8.78
N ALA A 62 -11.77 -7.45 -8.95
CA ALA A 62 -11.07 -8.07 -7.83
C ALA A 62 -10.49 -7.02 -6.88
N TYR A 63 -9.97 -5.91 -7.43
CA TYR A 63 -9.48 -4.80 -6.63
C TYR A 63 -10.60 -4.16 -5.81
N GLU A 64 -11.76 -3.94 -6.40
CA GLU A 64 -12.90 -3.37 -5.69
C GLU A 64 -13.38 -4.28 -4.55
N ALA A 65 -13.44 -5.58 -4.80
CA ALA A 65 -13.80 -6.57 -3.78
C ALA A 65 -12.78 -6.57 -2.62
N TYR A 66 -11.51 -6.47 -2.96
CA TYR A 66 -10.43 -6.35 -1.97
C TYR A 66 -10.61 -5.08 -1.12
N ARG A 67 -10.92 -3.95 -1.73
CA ARG A 67 -11.16 -2.69 -1.00
C ARG A 67 -12.31 -2.82 -0.02
N ALA A 68 -13.37 -3.51 -0.42
CA ALA A 68 -14.51 -3.77 0.47
C ALA A 68 -14.09 -4.65 1.66
N ARG A 69 -13.27 -5.68 1.41
CA ARG A 69 -12.77 -6.55 2.48
C ARG A 69 -11.86 -5.79 3.46
N LEU A 70 -11.01 -4.89 2.97
CA LEU A 70 -10.19 -4.04 3.83
C LEU A 70 -11.03 -3.19 4.77
N ARG A 71 -12.10 -2.59 4.25
CA ARG A 71 -12.99 -1.74 5.06
C ARG A 71 -13.74 -2.53 6.12
N ALA A 72 -13.94 -3.83 5.90
CA ALA A 72 -14.59 -4.72 6.86
C ALA A 72 -13.61 -5.41 7.81
N ASP A 73 -12.31 -5.29 7.57
CA ASP A 73 -11.28 -5.95 8.37
C ASP A 73 -10.84 -5.05 9.52
N GLN A 74 -10.91 -5.60 10.75
CA GLN A 74 -10.55 -4.84 11.95
C GLN A 74 -9.11 -4.37 11.94
N GLU A 75 -8.18 -5.24 11.56
CA GLU A 75 -6.75 -4.90 11.50
C GLU A 75 -6.47 -3.88 10.40
N GLY A 76 -7.13 -4.03 9.25
CA GLY A 76 -7.02 -3.08 8.14
C GLY A 76 -7.47 -1.68 8.54
N MET A 77 -8.62 -1.58 9.19
CA MET A 77 -9.14 -0.30 9.66
C MET A 77 -8.27 0.31 10.75
N ALA A 78 -7.76 -0.52 11.66
CA ALA A 78 -6.83 -0.05 12.69
C ALA A 78 -5.55 0.53 12.08
N ASN A 79 -5.07 -0.07 10.98
CA ASN A 79 -3.88 0.41 10.31
C ASN A 79 -4.13 1.75 9.58
N PHE A 80 -5.30 1.93 8.98
CA PHE A 80 -5.68 3.23 8.41
C PHE A 80 -5.76 4.30 9.50
N HIS A 81 -6.35 3.99 10.65
CA HIS A 81 -6.41 4.93 11.78
C HIS A 81 -5.03 5.28 12.31
N PHE A 82 -4.13 4.31 12.37
CA PHE A 82 -2.74 4.54 12.77
C PHE A 82 -2.08 5.59 11.85
N ALA A 83 -2.29 5.48 10.54
CA ALA A 83 -1.77 6.45 9.59
C ALA A 83 -2.39 7.83 9.76
N GLU A 84 -3.72 7.90 9.96
CA GLU A 84 -4.43 9.16 10.15
C GLU A 84 -3.97 9.89 11.42
N GLU A 85 -3.83 9.16 12.51
CA GLU A 85 -3.45 9.74 13.81
C GLU A 85 -2.02 10.26 13.81
N ASN A 86 -1.10 9.57 13.15
CA ASN A 86 0.31 9.88 13.19
C ASN A 86 0.79 10.74 12.03
N LYS A 87 -0.01 10.88 10.98
CA LYS A 87 0.20 11.82 9.86
C LYS A 87 1.57 11.67 9.18
N PHE A 88 2.04 10.44 9.04
CA PHE A 88 3.32 10.21 8.37
C PHE A 88 3.21 10.16 6.86
N ILE A 89 2.00 10.00 6.30
CA ILE A 89 1.75 10.06 4.86
C ILE A 89 1.24 11.44 4.52
N LEU A 90 2.03 12.21 3.76
CA LEU A 90 1.67 13.56 3.36
C LEU A 90 0.85 13.57 2.07
N ALA A 91 1.15 12.64 1.16
CA ALA A 91 0.44 12.50 -0.11
C ALA A 91 0.61 11.08 -0.61
N GLU A 92 -0.34 10.64 -1.41
CA GLU A 92 -0.36 9.29 -1.93
C GLU A 92 -0.93 9.33 -3.35
N GLU A 93 -0.23 8.70 -4.30
CA GLU A 93 -0.65 8.60 -5.70
C GLU A 93 -0.82 7.15 -6.05
N ARG A 94 -1.92 6.80 -6.71
CA ARG A 94 -2.17 5.45 -7.18
C ARG A 94 -2.21 5.44 -8.69
N THR A 95 -1.48 4.50 -9.29
CA THR A 95 -1.47 4.30 -10.72
C THR A 95 -1.80 2.83 -10.99
N PHE A 96 -2.76 2.60 -11.87
CA PHE A 96 -3.18 1.25 -12.23
C PHE A 96 -2.44 0.86 -13.50
N LEU A 97 -1.62 -0.20 -13.40
CA LEU A 97 -0.69 -0.61 -14.44
C LEU A 97 -1.06 -2.00 -14.97
N ARG A 98 -0.73 -2.23 -16.22
CA ARG A 98 -0.84 -3.55 -16.83
C ARG A 98 0.57 -4.00 -17.21
N LYS A 99 0.95 -5.19 -16.75
CA LYS A 99 2.26 -5.74 -17.07
C LYS A 99 2.35 -6.03 -18.56
N VAL A 100 3.42 -5.57 -19.18
CA VAL A 100 3.68 -5.91 -20.59
C VAL A 100 4.23 -7.34 -20.65
N VAL A 101 3.65 -8.16 -21.50
CA VAL A 101 4.09 -9.56 -21.74
C VAL A 101 4.23 -9.80 -23.23
N LEU A 102 5.01 -10.82 -23.59
CA LEU A 102 5.16 -11.22 -24.99
C LEU A 102 3.90 -11.90 -25.51
#